data_542f13dd9f94dc48273b6d281eb7042b
#
_entry.id   542f13dd9f94dc48273b6d281eb7042b
#
_cell.length_a   1.000
_cell.length_b   1.000
_cell.length_c   1.000
_cell.angle_alpha   90.00
_cell.angle_beta   90.00
_cell.angle_gamma   90.00
#
_symmetry.space_group_name_H-M   'P 1'
#
loop_
_entity.id
_entity.type
_entity.pdbx_description
1 polymer ?
#
loop_
_entity_poly.entity_id
_entity_poly.type
_entity_poly.pdbx_seq_one_letter_code
_entity_poly.pdbx_strand_id
1 'polypeptide(L)'
;MTQTAHARLRAAHEVRVGRDGQTRPADIAYAAYIAVLLAAILGVPIVRAIVLGLMTPSARSVLFAPPAAAVVAAIAGALLVAALLAGRTRGPVVSDPFRAWLLTAVDIPGRATLRGSFARSASGVGLVIVAITTITGLGLWFGGGVTGASIVGFVAGSALFSVLLTTAWLAGQALDDRRLWAISAGIAVLIGASIAVPATLAFTPWGWTSALWPPAVGAATAPLAAGPLIALAVIAVACTLVVPRLLDRILPSTALWQATRWHAALTLARTGDAAATLGALGRARARGRGIHLALSRFLPAAWLARDALVALRRPVRSVVGFVALVGSGALLGSAAASPAAGTAPALSGAIL
;
A
#
# COMPACT_ATOMS: atom_id res chain seq x y z
N MET A 1 -29.43 24.96 -1.55
CA MET A 1 -28.46 24.34 -2.48
C MET A 1 -28.41 22.80 -2.41
N THR A 2 -28.90 22.14 -1.37
CA THR A 2 -28.75 20.68 -1.16
C THR A 2 -29.71 19.84 -2.00
N GLN A 3 -30.95 20.26 -2.26
CA GLN A 3 -31.92 19.44 -3.02
C GLN A 3 -31.56 19.27 -4.50
N THR A 4 -31.03 20.29 -5.14
CA THR A 4 -30.59 20.25 -6.55
C THR A 4 -29.39 19.33 -6.76
N ALA A 5 -28.44 19.26 -5.82
CA ALA A 5 -27.30 18.36 -5.88
C ALA A 5 -27.70 16.88 -5.76
N HIS A 6 -28.64 16.57 -4.85
CA HIS A 6 -29.17 15.21 -4.69
C HIS A 6 -30.00 14.75 -5.91
N ALA A 7 -30.78 15.66 -6.52
CA ALA A 7 -31.51 15.35 -7.74
C ALA A 7 -30.59 15.04 -8.92
N ARG A 8 -29.51 15.83 -9.09
CA ARG A 8 -28.49 15.60 -10.12
C ARG A 8 -27.72 14.29 -9.92
N LEU A 9 -27.37 13.96 -8.67
CA LEU A 9 -26.74 12.67 -8.34
C LEU A 9 -27.66 11.49 -8.63
N ARG A 10 -28.97 11.59 -8.35
CA ARG A 10 -29.94 10.55 -8.69
C ARG A 10 -30.05 10.39 -10.21
N ALA A 11 -30.22 11.48 -10.95
CA ALA A 11 -30.27 11.42 -12.42
C ALA A 11 -28.99 10.79 -13.01
N ALA A 12 -27.80 11.16 -12.51
CA ALA A 12 -26.55 10.53 -12.92
C ALA A 12 -26.48 9.04 -12.58
N HIS A 13 -27.05 8.62 -11.46
CA HIS A 13 -27.16 7.23 -11.05
C HIS A 13 -28.11 6.44 -11.95
N GLU A 14 -29.25 7.00 -12.29
CA GLU A 14 -30.25 6.40 -13.21
C GLU A 14 -29.69 6.19 -14.61
N VAL A 15 -28.98 7.17 -15.16
CA VAL A 15 -28.28 7.03 -16.46
C VAL A 15 -27.24 5.90 -16.40
N ARG A 16 -26.54 5.75 -15.28
CA ARG A 16 -25.59 4.67 -15.10
C ARG A 16 -26.26 3.30 -15.05
N VAL A 17 -27.31 3.16 -14.23
CA VAL A 17 -28.03 1.90 -14.07
C VAL A 17 -28.64 1.46 -15.41
N GLY A 18 -29.18 2.41 -16.18
CA GLY A 18 -29.73 2.15 -17.51
C GLY A 18 -28.66 1.66 -18.52
N ARG A 19 -27.40 2.15 -18.39
CA ARG A 19 -26.32 1.80 -19.32
C ARG A 19 -25.57 0.52 -18.92
N ASP A 20 -25.35 0.28 -17.62
CA ASP A 20 -24.60 -0.90 -17.15
C ASP A 20 -25.39 -2.20 -17.30
N GLY A 21 -26.66 -2.12 -17.79
CA GLY A 21 -27.59 -3.23 -17.78
C GLY A 21 -27.84 -3.70 -16.34
N GLN A 22 -29.00 -4.19 -16.04
CA GLN A 22 -29.24 -4.79 -14.73
C GLN A 22 -28.33 -6.01 -14.58
N THR A 23 -27.24 -5.88 -13.78
CA THR A 23 -26.50 -7.06 -13.34
C THR A 23 -27.50 -7.98 -12.63
N ARG A 24 -27.81 -9.08 -13.29
CA ARG A 24 -28.80 -10.02 -12.74
C ARG A 24 -28.30 -10.53 -11.42
N PRO A 25 -29.15 -10.73 -10.41
CA PRO A 25 -28.74 -11.33 -9.13
C PRO A 25 -27.96 -12.63 -9.32
N ALA A 26 -28.27 -13.39 -10.37
CA ALA A 26 -27.55 -14.59 -10.77
C ALA A 26 -26.08 -14.32 -11.14
N ASP A 27 -25.76 -13.21 -11.81
CA ASP A 27 -24.38 -12.87 -12.19
C ASP A 27 -23.56 -12.50 -10.96
N ILE A 28 -24.19 -11.83 -10.00
CA ILE A 28 -23.54 -11.49 -8.71
C ILE A 28 -23.29 -12.76 -7.90
N ALA A 29 -24.29 -13.66 -7.83
CA ALA A 29 -24.15 -14.93 -7.13
C ALA A 29 -23.08 -15.82 -7.78
N TYR A 30 -23.04 -15.89 -9.11
CA TYR A 30 -22.01 -16.62 -9.83
C TYR A 30 -20.61 -16.03 -9.62
N ALA A 31 -20.45 -14.70 -9.70
CA ALA A 31 -19.18 -14.04 -9.42
C ALA A 31 -18.71 -14.29 -7.96
N ALA A 32 -19.63 -14.23 -6.99
CA ALA A 32 -19.35 -14.55 -5.60
C ALA A 32 -18.94 -16.03 -5.44
N TYR A 33 -19.64 -16.96 -6.08
CA TYR A 33 -19.30 -18.38 -6.07
C TYR A 33 -17.87 -18.62 -6.62
N ILE A 34 -17.54 -18.05 -7.79
CA ILE A 34 -16.20 -18.16 -8.38
C ILE A 34 -15.14 -17.55 -7.46
N ALA A 35 -15.41 -16.38 -6.84
CA ALA A 35 -14.49 -15.75 -5.90
C ALA A 35 -14.22 -16.64 -4.67
N VAL A 36 -15.27 -17.25 -4.10
CA VAL A 36 -15.14 -18.18 -2.97
C VAL A 36 -14.38 -19.43 -3.39
N LEU A 37 -14.68 -19.98 -4.56
CA LEU A 37 -14.00 -21.16 -5.09
C LEU A 37 -12.49 -20.91 -5.30
N LEU A 38 -12.14 -19.78 -5.92
CA LEU A 38 -10.74 -19.37 -6.11
C LEU A 38 -10.05 -19.12 -4.77
N ALA A 39 -10.73 -18.46 -3.83
CA ALA A 39 -10.19 -18.25 -2.49
C ALA A 39 -9.96 -19.59 -1.75
N ALA A 40 -10.83 -20.58 -1.92
CA ALA A 40 -10.65 -21.90 -1.33
C ALA A 40 -9.50 -22.68 -2.01
N ILE A 41 -9.47 -22.72 -3.35
CA ILE A 41 -8.49 -23.52 -4.10
C ILE A 41 -7.07 -22.93 -4.00
N LEU A 42 -6.94 -21.60 -4.11
CA LEU A 42 -5.65 -20.93 -4.11
C LEU A 42 -5.31 -20.34 -2.74
N GLY A 43 -6.28 -19.71 -2.09
CA GLY A 43 -6.06 -19.00 -0.82
C GLY A 43 -5.72 -19.94 0.33
N VAL A 44 -6.46 -21.03 0.50
CA VAL A 44 -6.22 -21.97 1.61
C VAL A 44 -4.82 -22.60 1.57
N PRO A 45 -4.34 -23.14 0.43
CA PRO A 45 -2.96 -23.65 0.35
C PRO A 45 -1.90 -22.58 0.60
N ILE A 46 -2.10 -21.36 0.08
CA ILE A 46 -1.16 -20.25 0.28
C ILE A 46 -1.12 -19.87 1.77
N VAL A 47 -2.27 -19.67 2.41
CA VAL A 47 -2.36 -19.35 3.85
C VAL A 47 -1.70 -20.44 4.68
N ARG A 48 -2.01 -21.71 4.38
CA ARG A 48 -1.38 -22.87 5.05
C ARG A 48 0.14 -22.86 4.89
N ALA A 49 0.64 -22.62 3.67
CA ALA A 49 2.09 -22.56 3.43
C ALA A 49 2.76 -21.43 4.21
N ILE A 50 2.14 -20.24 4.26
CA ILE A 50 2.61 -19.10 5.05
C ILE A 50 2.64 -19.47 6.54
N VAL A 51 1.55 -19.99 7.08
CA VAL A 51 1.45 -20.34 8.51
C VAL A 51 2.49 -21.40 8.87
N LEU A 52 2.61 -22.48 8.07
CA LEU A 52 3.61 -23.50 8.29
C LEU A 52 5.04 -22.95 8.18
N GLY A 53 5.29 -22.05 7.23
CA GLY A 53 6.58 -21.37 7.10
C GLY A 53 6.92 -20.53 8.33
N LEU A 54 5.95 -19.80 8.88
CA LEU A 54 6.13 -18.98 10.10
C LEU A 54 6.36 -19.83 11.36
N MET A 55 5.91 -21.07 11.38
CA MET A 55 6.12 -22.01 12.48
C MET A 55 7.51 -22.65 12.49
N THR A 56 8.29 -22.53 11.40
CA THR A 56 9.62 -23.12 11.34
C THR A 56 10.58 -22.49 12.37
N PRO A 57 11.49 -23.25 12.98
CA PRO A 57 12.46 -22.71 13.93
C PRO A 57 13.32 -21.57 13.33
N SER A 58 13.69 -21.69 12.06
CA SER A 58 14.46 -20.66 11.34
C SER A 58 13.69 -19.37 11.16
N ALA A 59 12.42 -19.40 10.73
CA ALA A 59 11.59 -18.20 10.63
C ALA A 59 11.38 -17.56 12.01
N ARG A 60 11.13 -18.38 13.03
CA ARG A 60 10.94 -17.88 14.40
C ARG A 60 12.18 -17.20 14.95
N SER A 61 13.39 -17.76 14.76
CA SER A 61 14.62 -17.10 15.21
C SER A 61 14.80 -15.70 14.61
N VAL A 62 14.35 -15.48 13.37
CA VAL A 62 14.39 -14.17 12.71
C VAL A 62 13.27 -13.25 13.23
N LEU A 63 12.04 -13.76 13.33
CA LEU A 63 10.86 -12.95 13.70
C LEU A 63 10.85 -12.54 15.18
N PHE A 64 11.49 -13.32 16.05
CA PHE A 64 11.67 -13.03 17.47
C PHE A 64 12.98 -12.30 17.77
N ALA A 65 13.86 -12.13 16.79
CA ALA A 65 15.08 -11.38 16.95
C ALA A 65 14.79 -9.87 17.24
N PRO A 66 15.60 -9.20 18.06
CA PRO A 66 15.42 -7.78 18.38
C PRO A 66 15.25 -6.85 17.15
N PRO A 67 15.92 -7.07 16.00
CA PRO A 67 15.77 -6.20 14.85
C PRO A 67 14.43 -6.38 14.11
N ALA A 68 13.64 -7.43 14.36
CA ALA A 68 12.39 -7.66 13.64
C ALA A 68 11.38 -6.51 13.78
N ALA A 69 11.25 -5.93 14.96
CA ALA A 69 10.40 -4.77 15.18
C ALA A 69 10.85 -3.55 14.36
N ALA A 70 12.16 -3.30 14.24
CA ALA A 70 12.69 -2.23 13.41
C ALA A 70 12.42 -2.47 11.92
N VAL A 71 12.49 -3.72 11.47
CA VAL A 71 12.11 -4.10 10.09
C VAL A 71 10.62 -3.85 9.85
N VAL A 72 9.75 -4.21 10.79
CA VAL A 72 8.30 -3.91 10.70
C VAL A 72 8.07 -2.41 10.61
N ALA A 73 8.76 -1.60 11.42
CA ALA A 73 8.69 -0.14 11.34
C ALA A 73 9.13 0.37 9.96
N ALA A 74 10.26 -0.10 9.45
CA ALA A 74 10.77 0.29 8.14
C ALA A 74 9.79 -0.06 7.00
N ILE A 75 9.19 -1.25 7.04
CA ILE A 75 8.17 -1.68 6.08
C ILE A 75 6.94 -0.78 6.17
N ALA A 76 6.43 -0.52 7.37
CA ALA A 76 5.26 0.34 7.56
C ALA A 76 5.53 1.78 7.05
N GLY A 77 6.69 2.36 7.35
CA GLY A 77 7.09 3.66 6.82
C GLY A 77 7.22 3.66 5.29
N ALA A 78 7.86 2.64 4.73
CA ALA A 78 8.00 2.48 3.29
C ALA A 78 6.64 2.36 2.58
N LEU A 79 5.68 1.64 3.19
CA LEU A 79 4.31 1.53 2.67
C LEU A 79 3.60 2.89 2.65
N LEU A 80 3.81 3.77 3.64
CA LEU A 80 3.25 5.13 3.63
C LEU A 80 3.80 5.97 2.47
N VAL A 81 5.12 5.92 2.24
CA VAL A 81 5.74 6.61 1.10
C VAL A 81 5.23 6.02 -0.21
N ALA A 82 5.17 4.70 -0.32
CA ALA A 82 4.67 4.01 -1.51
C ALA A 82 3.20 4.37 -1.79
N ALA A 83 2.35 4.45 -0.77
CA ALA A 83 0.96 4.86 -0.90
C ALA A 83 0.82 6.31 -1.40
N LEU A 84 1.59 7.25 -0.83
CA LEU A 84 1.65 8.64 -1.31
C LEU A 84 2.03 8.70 -2.79
N LEU A 85 3.10 8.01 -3.20
CA LEU A 85 3.56 8.00 -4.58
C LEU A 85 2.59 7.28 -5.53
N ALA A 86 1.98 6.17 -5.06
CA ALA A 86 0.97 5.44 -5.81
C ALA A 86 -0.28 6.29 -6.08
N GLY A 87 -0.68 7.16 -5.13
CA GLY A 87 -1.78 8.10 -5.30
C GLY A 87 -1.65 8.98 -6.54
N ARG A 88 -0.42 9.31 -6.95
CA ARG A 88 -0.16 10.10 -8.16
C ARG A 88 -0.43 9.33 -9.45
N THR A 89 -0.23 8.03 -9.45
CA THR A 89 -0.39 7.17 -10.64
C THR A 89 -1.78 6.55 -10.69
N ARG A 90 -2.27 6.09 -9.54
CA ARG A 90 -3.59 5.51 -9.33
C ARG A 90 -4.09 5.93 -7.96
N GLY A 91 -4.95 6.93 -7.92
CA GLY A 91 -5.60 7.30 -6.66
C GLY A 91 -6.69 6.29 -6.24
N PRO A 92 -7.10 6.32 -4.96
CA PRO A 92 -8.14 5.42 -4.44
C PRO A 92 -9.54 5.72 -5.03
N VAL A 93 -9.68 6.86 -5.70
CA VAL A 93 -10.96 7.33 -6.24
C VAL A 93 -11.11 7.01 -7.74
N VAL A 94 -10.14 6.32 -8.34
CA VAL A 94 -10.19 5.96 -9.77
C VAL A 94 -11.39 5.07 -10.02
N SER A 95 -12.28 5.55 -10.86
CA SER A 95 -13.49 4.88 -11.32
C SER A 95 -13.41 4.61 -12.83
N ASP A 96 -14.47 4.02 -13.39
CA ASP A 96 -14.64 3.95 -14.82
C ASP A 96 -14.54 5.33 -15.50
N PRO A 97 -13.91 5.47 -16.69
CA PRO A 97 -13.73 6.76 -17.38
C PRO A 97 -15.04 7.52 -17.62
N PHE A 98 -16.11 6.81 -17.96
CA PHE A 98 -17.42 7.43 -18.15
C PHE A 98 -17.95 8.04 -16.86
N ARG A 99 -17.83 7.32 -15.74
CA ARG A 99 -18.22 7.83 -14.43
C ARG A 99 -17.35 9.02 -14.01
N ALA A 100 -16.04 8.95 -14.25
CA ALA A 100 -15.14 10.06 -13.98
C ALA A 100 -15.55 11.30 -14.78
N TRP A 101 -15.85 11.14 -16.08
CA TRP A 101 -16.35 12.22 -16.92
C TRP A 101 -17.69 12.77 -16.44
N LEU A 102 -18.65 11.92 -16.13
CA LEU A 102 -19.98 12.34 -15.64
C LEU A 102 -19.87 13.14 -14.34
N LEU A 103 -19.02 12.68 -13.41
CA LEU A 103 -18.79 13.38 -12.13
C LEU A 103 -18.04 14.70 -12.31
N THR A 104 -17.25 14.84 -13.38
CA THR A 104 -16.54 16.09 -13.70
C THR A 104 -17.41 17.08 -14.43
N ALA A 105 -18.42 16.62 -15.15
CA ALA A 105 -19.38 17.48 -15.86
C ALA A 105 -20.42 18.14 -14.93
N VAL A 106 -20.52 17.66 -13.69
CA VAL A 106 -21.49 18.14 -12.70
C VAL A 106 -20.73 18.92 -11.63
N ASP A 107 -21.11 20.17 -11.40
CA ASP A 107 -20.52 21.04 -10.38
C ASP A 107 -21.01 20.63 -8.96
N ILE A 108 -20.57 19.47 -8.51
CA ILE A 108 -20.88 18.91 -7.18
C ILE A 108 -19.56 18.70 -6.43
N PRO A 109 -19.50 19.03 -5.12
CA PRO A 109 -18.29 18.84 -4.31
C PRO A 109 -17.79 17.39 -4.34
N GLY A 110 -16.46 17.21 -4.47
CA GLY A 110 -15.81 15.91 -4.55
C GLY A 110 -16.14 14.99 -3.37
N ARG A 111 -16.30 15.56 -2.17
CA ARG A 111 -16.72 14.82 -0.95
C ARG A 111 -18.07 14.11 -1.10
N ALA A 112 -18.98 14.61 -1.93
CA ALA A 112 -20.28 14.00 -2.15
C ALA A 112 -20.22 12.91 -3.24
N THR A 113 -19.47 13.17 -4.32
CA THR A 113 -19.42 12.30 -5.50
C THR A 113 -18.42 11.16 -5.35
N LEU A 114 -17.27 11.40 -4.69
CA LEU A 114 -16.13 10.50 -4.65
C LEU A 114 -16.05 9.65 -3.36
N ARG A 115 -16.83 10.00 -2.32
CA ARG A 115 -16.83 9.32 -1.02
C ARG A 115 -17.05 7.80 -1.16
N GLY A 116 -18.01 7.39 -1.97
CA GLY A 116 -18.35 5.97 -2.13
C GLY A 116 -17.25 5.17 -2.85
N SER A 117 -16.54 5.78 -3.82
CA SER A 117 -15.39 5.15 -4.47
C SER A 117 -14.20 5.04 -3.53
N PHE A 118 -13.93 6.11 -2.77
CA PHE A 118 -12.90 6.10 -1.74
C PHE A 118 -13.16 5.03 -0.67
N ALA A 119 -14.37 5.00 -0.10
CA ALA A 119 -14.72 4.06 0.95
C ALA A 119 -14.51 2.59 0.50
N ARG A 120 -14.93 2.25 -0.73
CA ARG A 120 -14.70 0.88 -1.27
C ARG A 120 -13.23 0.54 -1.40
N SER A 121 -12.41 1.47 -1.93
CA SER A 121 -10.97 1.26 -2.08
C SER A 121 -10.29 1.17 -0.71
N ALA A 122 -10.66 2.03 0.23
CA ALA A 122 -10.13 2.03 1.59
C ALA A 122 -10.50 0.74 2.34
N SER A 123 -11.76 0.29 2.25
CA SER A 123 -12.20 -0.97 2.84
C SER A 123 -11.46 -2.17 2.23
N GLY A 124 -11.23 -2.17 0.91
CA GLY A 124 -10.48 -3.23 0.25
C GLY A 124 -9.03 -3.32 0.75
N VAL A 125 -8.33 -2.18 0.82
CA VAL A 125 -6.96 -2.14 1.37
C VAL A 125 -6.95 -2.52 2.84
N GLY A 126 -7.88 -1.99 3.65
CA GLY A 126 -8.00 -2.34 5.06
C GLY A 126 -8.21 -3.83 5.28
N LEU A 127 -9.12 -4.44 4.50
CA LEU A 127 -9.39 -5.88 4.58
C LEU A 127 -8.13 -6.71 4.26
N VAL A 128 -7.39 -6.34 3.21
CA VAL A 128 -6.13 -7.03 2.84
C VAL A 128 -5.10 -6.92 3.96
N ILE A 129 -4.91 -5.74 4.54
CA ILE A 129 -3.96 -5.53 5.64
C ILE A 129 -4.37 -6.35 6.86
N VAL A 130 -5.65 -6.30 7.25
CA VAL A 130 -6.17 -7.08 8.37
C VAL A 130 -6.02 -8.57 8.12
N ALA A 131 -6.31 -9.06 6.92
CA ALA A 131 -6.14 -10.46 6.56
C ALA A 131 -4.66 -10.90 6.68
N ILE A 132 -3.73 -10.14 6.11
CA ILE A 132 -2.29 -10.44 6.17
C ILE A 132 -1.81 -10.46 7.62
N THR A 133 -2.17 -9.44 8.42
CA THR A 133 -1.74 -9.35 9.81
C THR A 133 -2.37 -10.42 10.70
N THR A 134 -3.62 -10.81 10.42
CA THR A 134 -4.27 -11.94 11.11
C THR A 134 -3.59 -13.26 10.77
N ILE A 135 -3.30 -13.53 9.50
CA ILE A 135 -2.60 -14.75 9.08
C ILE A 135 -1.20 -14.80 9.74
N THR A 136 -0.49 -13.67 9.74
CA THR A 136 0.83 -13.57 10.39
C THR A 136 0.70 -13.81 11.90
N GLY A 137 -0.26 -13.16 12.56
CA GLY A 137 -0.52 -13.33 13.99
C GLY A 137 -0.87 -14.77 14.36
N LEU A 138 -1.74 -15.42 13.59
CA LEU A 138 -2.09 -16.83 13.79
C LEU A 138 -0.87 -17.75 13.59
N GLY A 139 -0.06 -17.51 12.57
CA GLY A 139 1.18 -18.28 12.35
C GLY A 139 2.15 -18.19 13.53
N LEU A 140 2.30 -17.00 14.09
CA LEU A 140 3.12 -16.78 15.29
C LEU A 140 2.52 -17.44 16.53
N TRP A 141 1.20 -17.42 16.68
CA TRP A 141 0.50 -18.02 17.81
C TRP A 141 0.62 -19.55 17.81
N PHE A 142 0.32 -20.19 16.67
CA PHE A 142 0.46 -21.64 16.54
C PHE A 142 1.92 -22.09 16.69
N GLY A 143 2.88 -21.24 16.34
CA GLY A 143 4.30 -21.48 16.61
C GLY A 143 4.67 -21.37 18.10
N GLY A 144 3.82 -20.74 18.92
CA GLY A 144 4.05 -20.47 20.35
C GLY A 144 4.92 -19.24 20.61
N GLY A 145 4.88 -18.72 21.82
CA GLY A 145 5.71 -17.57 22.26
C GLY A 145 5.02 -16.21 22.12
N VAL A 146 3.76 -16.16 21.65
CA VAL A 146 2.95 -14.93 21.63
C VAL A 146 1.58 -15.17 22.27
N THR A 147 0.99 -14.13 22.85
CA THR A 147 -0.34 -14.19 23.49
C THR A 147 -1.43 -13.80 22.50
N GLY A 148 -2.66 -14.29 22.71
CA GLY A 148 -3.82 -13.86 21.92
C GLY A 148 -4.05 -12.34 22.00
N ALA A 149 -3.80 -11.73 23.17
CA ALA A 149 -3.93 -10.29 23.38
C ALA A 149 -2.94 -9.49 22.51
N SER A 150 -1.69 -9.94 22.37
CA SER A 150 -0.70 -9.29 21.50
C SER A 150 -1.10 -9.36 20.02
N ILE A 151 -1.70 -10.47 19.58
CA ILE A 151 -2.22 -10.59 18.21
C ILE A 151 -3.38 -9.63 17.98
N VAL A 152 -4.34 -9.56 18.90
CA VAL A 152 -5.47 -8.63 18.80
C VAL A 152 -4.96 -7.18 18.73
N GLY A 153 -3.99 -6.81 19.56
CA GLY A 153 -3.33 -5.50 19.52
C GLY A 153 -2.68 -5.20 18.17
N PHE A 154 -1.95 -6.17 17.62
CA PHE A 154 -1.28 -6.05 16.32
C PHE A 154 -2.27 -5.89 15.17
N VAL A 155 -3.32 -6.70 15.14
CA VAL A 155 -4.38 -6.62 14.10
C VAL A 155 -5.13 -5.31 14.20
N ALA A 156 -5.51 -4.89 15.42
CA ALA A 156 -6.19 -3.61 15.65
C ALA A 156 -5.31 -2.42 15.24
N GLY A 157 -4.03 -2.42 15.64
CA GLY A 157 -3.08 -1.39 15.23
C GLY A 157 -2.87 -1.34 13.71
N SER A 158 -2.80 -2.49 13.06
CA SER A 158 -2.69 -2.59 11.60
C SER A 158 -3.96 -2.09 10.89
N ALA A 159 -5.14 -2.35 11.45
CA ALA A 159 -6.40 -1.79 10.95
C ALA A 159 -6.40 -0.26 11.05
N LEU A 160 -5.99 0.31 12.16
CA LEU A 160 -5.84 1.76 12.33
C LEU A 160 -4.78 2.33 11.38
N PHE A 161 -3.64 1.67 11.23
CA PHE A 161 -2.60 2.06 10.30
C PHE A 161 -3.08 2.03 8.83
N SER A 162 -3.99 1.12 8.47
CA SER A 162 -4.59 1.08 7.13
C SER A 162 -5.37 2.35 6.79
N VAL A 163 -5.95 3.04 7.78
CA VAL A 163 -6.61 4.35 7.60
C VAL A 163 -5.59 5.42 7.24
N LEU A 164 -4.42 5.43 7.90
CA LEU A 164 -3.33 6.34 7.55
C LEU A 164 -2.83 6.05 6.12
N LEU A 165 -2.64 4.79 5.79
CA LEU A 165 -2.16 4.35 4.48
C LEU A 165 -3.11 4.78 3.35
N THR A 166 -4.41 4.57 3.53
CA THR A 166 -5.42 4.95 2.54
C THR A 166 -5.60 6.45 2.44
N THR A 167 -5.43 7.19 3.55
CA THR A 167 -5.42 8.66 3.56
C THR A 167 -4.16 9.21 2.88
N ALA A 168 -3.00 8.61 3.12
CA ALA A 168 -1.75 8.93 2.40
C ALA A 168 -1.90 8.68 0.89
N TRP A 169 -2.53 7.57 0.51
CA TRP A 169 -2.84 7.25 -0.88
C TRP A 169 -3.76 8.31 -1.52
N LEU A 170 -4.80 8.75 -0.80
CA LEU A 170 -5.68 9.84 -1.24
C LEU A 170 -4.92 11.18 -1.31
N ALA A 171 -4.08 11.50 -0.34
CA ALA A 171 -3.27 12.71 -0.33
C ALA A 171 -2.32 12.75 -1.54
N GLY A 172 -1.73 11.62 -1.93
CA GLY A 172 -0.93 11.50 -3.13
C GLY A 172 -1.69 11.82 -4.42
N GLN A 173 -3.03 11.62 -4.45
CA GLN A 173 -3.89 12.00 -5.57
C GLN A 173 -4.25 13.49 -5.55
N ALA A 174 -4.44 14.07 -4.36
CA ALA A 174 -4.96 15.43 -4.17
C ALA A 174 -3.86 16.52 -4.13
N LEU A 175 -2.62 16.14 -3.80
CA LEU A 175 -1.50 17.07 -3.66
C LEU A 175 -0.84 17.38 -5.00
N ASP A 176 -0.29 18.59 -5.10
CA ASP A 176 0.60 18.96 -6.18
C ASP A 176 1.95 18.22 -6.10
N ASP A 177 2.66 18.15 -7.21
CA ASP A 177 3.92 17.43 -7.32
C ASP A 177 4.98 17.92 -6.33
N ARG A 178 5.08 19.23 -6.09
CA ARG A 178 6.11 19.80 -5.21
C ARG A 178 5.88 19.39 -3.77
N ARG A 179 4.63 19.51 -3.29
CA ARG A 179 4.26 19.10 -1.92
C ARG A 179 4.37 17.60 -1.73
N LEU A 180 3.93 16.82 -2.73
CA LEU A 180 4.05 15.36 -2.70
C LEU A 180 5.51 14.92 -2.50
N TRP A 181 6.43 15.50 -3.28
CA TRP A 181 7.85 15.15 -3.16
C TRP A 181 8.45 15.62 -1.84
N ALA A 182 8.11 16.81 -1.37
CA ALA A 182 8.59 17.32 -0.10
C ALA A 182 8.13 16.45 1.07
N ILE A 183 6.85 16.05 1.11
CA ILE A 183 6.30 15.18 2.15
C ILE A 183 6.92 13.79 2.07
N SER A 184 7.03 13.21 0.85
CA SER A 184 7.62 11.87 0.68
C SER A 184 9.08 11.84 1.10
N ALA A 185 9.86 12.87 0.75
CA ALA A 185 11.26 13.00 1.18
C ALA A 185 11.36 13.20 2.70
N GLY A 186 10.50 14.03 3.29
CA GLY A 186 10.46 14.23 4.74
C GLY A 186 10.17 12.92 5.49
N ILE A 187 9.19 12.14 5.03
CA ILE A 187 8.90 10.84 5.63
C ILE A 187 10.08 9.88 5.44
N ALA A 188 10.70 9.84 4.26
CA ALA A 188 11.85 8.97 4.01
C ALA A 188 13.05 9.32 4.92
N VAL A 189 13.32 10.60 5.13
CA VAL A 189 14.35 11.07 6.08
C VAL A 189 14.00 10.65 7.51
N LEU A 190 12.75 10.81 7.94
CA LEU A 190 12.31 10.38 9.26
C LEU A 190 12.42 8.86 9.46
N ILE A 191 12.15 8.06 8.42
CA ILE A 191 12.36 6.61 8.46
C ILE A 191 13.85 6.31 8.64
N GLY A 192 14.71 6.95 7.85
CA GLY A 192 16.17 6.81 8.01
C GLY A 192 16.67 7.21 9.40
N ALA A 193 16.17 8.34 9.93
CA ALA A 193 16.48 8.78 11.28
C ALA A 193 16.00 7.77 12.34
N SER A 194 14.83 7.14 12.14
CA SER A 194 14.29 6.14 13.07
C SER A 194 15.12 4.85 13.10
N ILE A 195 15.79 4.52 12.00
CA ILE A 195 16.75 3.39 11.97
C ILE A 195 18.02 3.75 12.69
N ALA A 196 18.54 4.99 12.50
CA ALA A 196 19.77 5.46 13.12
C ALA A 196 19.61 5.74 14.63
N VAL A 197 18.45 6.24 15.04
CA VAL A 197 18.13 6.63 16.42
C VAL A 197 16.82 5.96 16.84
N PRO A 198 16.86 4.72 17.38
CA PRO A 198 15.64 3.94 17.69
C PRO A 198 14.65 4.65 18.65
N ALA A 199 15.12 5.56 19.50
CA ALA A 199 14.25 6.35 20.37
C ALA A 199 13.20 7.18 19.61
N THR A 200 13.48 7.58 18.37
CA THR A 200 12.55 8.34 17.54
C THR A 200 11.34 7.52 17.06
N LEU A 201 11.42 6.18 17.09
CA LEU A 201 10.30 5.30 16.78
C LEU A 201 9.10 5.55 17.70
N ALA A 202 9.34 5.93 18.96
CA ALA A 202 8.28 6.24 19.92
C ALA A 202 7.37 7.40 19.48
N PHE A 203 7.81 8.23 18.54
CA PHE A 203 7.10 9.42 18.06
C PHE A 203 6.57 9.28 16.63
N THR A 204 6.67 8.09 16.03
CA THR A 204 6.30 7.89 14.63
C THR A 204 5.20 6.84 14.47
N PRO A 205 4.26 7.02 13.52
CA PRO A 205 3.18 6.06 13.30
C PRO A 205 3.67 4.64 12.96
N TRP A 206 4.78 4.55 12.20
CA TRP A 206 5.38 3.25 11.90
C TRP A 206 6.09 2.63 13.10
N GLY A 207 6.62 3.45 14.01
CA GLY A 207 7.15 2.98 15.27
C GLY A 207 6.07 2.45 16.21
N TRP A 208 4.90 3.08 16.26
CA TRP A 208 3.76 2.57 17.02
C TRP A 208 3.25 1.23 16.48
N THR A 209 3.24 1.06 15.15
CA THR A 209 2.91 -0.24 14.54
C THR A 209 3.92 -1.31 14.91
N SER A 210 5.20 -0.99 14.94
CA SER A 210 6.25 -1.93 15.32
C SER A 210 6.25 -2.26 16.82
N ALA A 211 5.85 -1.30 17.67
CA ALA A 211 5.67 -1.54 19.10
C ALA A 211 4.52 -2.54 19.40
N LEU A 212 3.60 -2.72 18.47
CA LEU A 212 2.54 -3.71 18.54
C LEU A 212 2.92 -5.07 17.92
N TRP A 213 4.15 -5.22 17.43
CA TRP A 213 4.65 -6.48 16.90
C TRP A 213 4.58 -7.57 17.98
N PRO A 214 3.85 -8.69 17.75
CA PRO A 214 3.53 -9.64 18.82
C PRO A 214 4.73 -10.16 19.60
N PRO A 215 5.88 -10.55 18.96
CA PRO A 215 7.08 -10.95 19.69
C PRO A 215 7.73 -9.84 20.52
N ALA A 216 7.59 -8.57 20.11
CA ALA A 216 8.15 -7.44 20.83
C ALA A 216 7.34 -7.08 22.10
N VAL A 217 6.02 -7.35 22.09
CA VAL A 217 5.14 -7.07 23.23
C VAL A 217 5.44 -7.99 24.42
N GLY A 218 5.98 -9.21 24.18
CA GLY A 218 6.30 -10.17 25.23
C GLY A 218 5.09 -10.56 26.10
N ALA A 219 5.29 -11.48 27.03
CA ALA A 219 4.25 -11.91 27.95
C ALA A 219 3.94 -10.88 29.07
N ALA A 220 4.74 -9.80 29.18
CA ALA A 220 4.80 -9.04 30.42
C ALA A 220 4.06 -7.69 30.45
N THR A 221 3.55 -7.13 29.32
CA THR A 221 3.21 -5.70 29.34
C THR A 221 1.96 -5.30 28.54
N ALA A 222 0.80 -5.80 28.96
CA ALA A 222 -0.50 -5.31 28.48
C ALA A 222 -0.69 -3.77 28.56
N PRO A 223 -0.25 -3.04 29.60
CA PRO A 223 -0.41 -1.58 29.68
C PRO A 223 0.47 -0.81 28.69
N LEU A 224 1.64 -1.30 28.30
CA LEU A 224 2.53 -0.61 27.35
C LEU A 224 2.01 -0.63 25.90
N ALA A 225 1.16 -1.61 25.53
CA ALA A 225 0.54 -1.69 24.22
C ALA A 225 -0.61 -0.67 24.02
N ALA A 226 -1.18 -0.13 25.10
CA ALA A 226 -2.28 0.82 25.02
C ALA A 226 -1.85 2.17 24.41
N GLY A 227 -0.67 2.67 24.77
CA GLY A 227 -0.14 3.94 24.26
C GLY A 227 -0.05 4.00 22.72
N PRO A 228 0.65 3.08 22.06
CA PRO A 228 0.70 2.97 20.61
C PRO A 228 -0.67 2.84 19.93
N LEU A 229 -1.59 2.05 20.50
CA LEU A 229 -2.95 1.91 19.98
C LEU A 229 -3.74 3.22 20.06
N ILE A 230 -3.67 3.91 21.19
CA ILE A 230 -4.32 5.21 21.38
C ILE A 230 -3.75 6.23 20.39
N ALA A 231 -2.43 6.29 20.25
CA ALA A 231 -1.77 7.21 19.34
C ALA A 231 -2.19 6.94 17.87
N LEU A 232 -2.23 5.68 17.45
CA LEU A 232 -2.74 5.28 16.12
C LEU A 232 -4.22 5.62 15.96
N ALA A 233 -5.06 5.42 16.98
CA ALA A 233 -6.48 5.76 16.93
C ALA A 233 -6.69 7.27 16.78
N VAL A 234 -5.97 8.09 17.53
CA VAL A 234 -6.03 9.56 17.44
C VAL A 234 -5.66 10.02 16.02
N ILE A 235 -4.56 9.52 15.47
CA ILE A 235 -4.17 9.87 14.10
C ILE A 235 -5.18 9.33 13.07
N ALA A 236 -5.71 8.12 13.23
CA ALA A 236 -6.73 7.58 12.34
C ALA A 236 -8.00 8.45 12.33
N VAL A 237 -8.44 8.93 13.49
CA VAL A 237 -9.55 9.90 13.59
C VAL A 237 -9.19 11.20 12.88
N ALA A 238 -8.02 11.77 13.12
CA ALA A 238 -7.57 12.98 12.42
C ALA A 238 -7.54 12.78 10.89
N CYS A 239 -7.05 11.63 10.42
CA CYS A 239 -7.07 11.26 9.01
C CYS A 239 -8.50 11.23 8.45
N THR A 240 -9.45 10.61 9.14
CA THR A 240 -10.85 10.54 8.67
C THR A 240 -11.49 11.92 8.56
N LEU A 241 -11.14 12.85 9.46
CA LEU A 241 -11.62 14.24 9.41
C LEU A 241 -11.01 15.05 8.25
N VAL A 242 -9.83 14.67 7.79
CA VAL A 242 -9.15 15.34 6.65
C VAL A 242 -9.64 14.81 5.30
N VAL A 243 -10.11 13.55 5.23
CA VAL A 243 -10.55 12.90 3.98
C VAL A 243 -11.53 13.74 3.16
N PRO A 244 -12.60 14.37 3.71
CA PRO A 244 -13.53 15.19 2.91
C PRO A 244 -12.82 16.36 2.22
N ARG A 245 -11.90 17.03 2.92
CA ARG A 245 -11.13 18.14 2.35
C ARG A 245 -10.18 17.69 1.23
N LEU A 246 -9.60 16.50 1.36
CA LEU A 246 -8.75 15.92 0.31
C LEU A 246 -9.58 15.53 -0.92
N LEU A 247 -10.78 14.98 -0.73
CA LEU A 247 -11.70 14.66 -1.83
C LEU A 247 -12.12 15.89 -2.63
N ASP A 248 -12.38 17.03 -1.96
CA ASP A 248 -12.72 18.29 -2.60
C ASP A 248 -11.53 18.92 -3.36
N ARG A 249 -10.29 18.55 -3.05
CA ARG A 249 -9.07 19.03 -3.73
C ARG A 249 -8.70 18.23 -4.98
N ILE A 250 -9.34 17.11 -5.21
CA ILE A 250 -9.05 16.30 -6.40
C ILE A 250 -9.53 17.03 -7.65
N LEU A 251 -8.59 17.37 -8.51
CA LEU A 251 -8.91 18.00 -9.79
C LEU A 251 -9.64 16.99 -10.70
N PRO A 252 -10.78 17.39 -11.29
CA PRO A 252 -11.53 16.56 -12.24
C PRO A 252 -10.67 15.99 -13.36
N SER A 253 -9.79 16.82 -13.94
CA SER A 253 -8.86 16.43 -14.98
C SER A 253 -7.89 15.32 -14.54
N THR A 254 -7.44 15.34 -13.29
CA THR A 254 -6.57 14.28 -12.73
C THR A 254 -7.33 12.97 -12.59
N ALA A 255 -8.56 13.02 -12.06
CA ALA A 255 -9.40 11.82 -11.89
C ALA A 255 -9.72 11.18 -13.26
N LEU A 256 -10.10 11.99 -14.24
CA LEU A 256 -10.40 11.52 -15.59
C LEU A 256 -9.16 10.92 -16.27
N TRP A 257 -8.01 11.60 -16.20
CA TRP A 257 -6.76 11.11 -16.76
C TRP A 257 -6.33 9.76 -16.13
N GLN A 258 -6.44 9.62 -14.82
CA GLN A 258 -6.14 8.37 -14.14
C GLN A 258 -7.12 7.26 -14.56
N ALA A 259 -8.41 7.57 -14.65
CA ALA A 259 -9.45 6.63 -15.03
C ALA A 259 -9.23 6.09 -16.46
N THR A 260 -9.01 6.98 -17.44
CA THR A 260 -8.76 6.58 -18.84
C THR A 260 -7.51 5.72 -18.98
N ARG A 261 -6.44 6.09 -18.30
CA ARG A 261 -5.18 5.36 -18.31
C ARG A 261 -5.31 3.96 -17.73
N TRP A 262 -5.98 3.83 -16.58
CA TRP A 262 -6.19 2.55 -15.94
C TRP A 262 -7.14 1.65 -16.74
N HIS A 263 -8.18 2.23 -17.32
CA HIS A 263 -9.07 1.48 -18.21
C HIS A 263 -8.32 0.92 -19.43
N ALA A 264 -7.49 1.74 -20.08
CA ALA A 264 -6.63 1.29 -21.18
C ALA A 264 -5.67 0.17 -20.74
N ALA A 265 -5.01 0.32 -19.58
CA ALA A 265 -4.12 -0.70 -19.06
C ALA A 265 -4.84 -2.02 -18.74
N LEU A 266 -6.04 -1.96 -18.15
CA LEU A 266 -6.84 -3.16 -17.87
C LEU A 266 -7.34 -3.85 -19.15
N THR A 267 -7.69 -3.07 -20.18
CA THR A 267 -8.09 -3.63 -21.48
C THR A 267 -6.91 -4.38 -22.12
N LEU A 268 -5.71 -3.77 -22.12
CA LEU A 268 -4.50 -4.42 -22.60
C LEU A 268 -4.09 -5.64 -21.78
N ALA A 269 -4.25 -5.58 -20.46
CA ALA A 269 -3.99 -6.74 -19.59
C ALA A 269 -4.90 -7.92 -19.89
N ARG A 270 -6.18 -7.66 -20.26
CA ARG A 270 -7.13 -8.72 -20.64
C ARG A 270 -6.79 -9.38 -21.99
N THR A 271 -6.08 -8.69 -22.86
CA THR A 271 -5.57 -9.28 -24.11
C THR A 271 -4.26 -10.04 -23.93
N GLY A 272 -3.71 -10.10 -22.72
CA GLY A 272 -2.46 -10.78 -22.41
C GLY A 272 -1.20 -10.01 -22.82
N ASP A 273 -1.33 -8.79 -23.33
CA ASP A 273 -0.18 -7.95 -23.72
C ASP A 273 0.40 -7.21 -22.50
N ALA A 274 1.29 -7.90 -21.80
CA ALA A 274 1.99 -7.35 -20.63
C ALA A 274 2.87 -6.14 -20.98
N ALA A 275 3.51 -6.14 -22.15
CA ALA A 275 4.41 -5.06 -22.57
C ALA A 275 3.62 -3.78 -22.86
N ALA A 276 2.52 -3.86 -23.60
CA ALA A 276 1.62 -2.74 -23.85
C ALA A 276 0.96 -2.24 -22.58
N THR A 277 0.56 -3.14 -21.67
CA THR A 277 0.01 -2.80 -20.34
C THR A 277 1.00 -1.98 -19.53
N LEU A 278 2.25 -2.45 -19.42
CA LEU A 278 3.32 -1.72 -18.74
C LEU A 278 3.63 -0.40 -19.44
N GLY A 279 3.58 -0.37 -20.78
CA GLY A 279 3.72 0.84 -21.58
C GLY A 279 2.62 1.87 -21.30
N ALA A 280 1.37 1.43 -21.24
CA ALA A 280 0.23 2.28 -20.88
C ALA A 280 0.37 2.86 -19.47
N LEU A 281 0.82 2.05 -18.49
CA LEU A 281 1.10 2.49 -17.14
C LEU A 281 2.37 3.33 -17.03
N GLY A 282 3.37 3.11 -17.90
CA GLY A 282 4.69 3.73 -17.86
C GLY A 282 4.79 5.12 -18.50
N ARG A 283 3.76 5.60 -19.23
CA ARG A 283 3.73 6.93 -19.86
C ARG A 283 3.49 8.08 -18.87
N ALA A 284 4.12 8.04 -17.70
CA ALA A 284 4.28 9.27 -16.92
C ALA A 284 5.08 10.27 -17.75
N ARG A 285 4.68 11.56 -17.72
CA ARG A 285 5.48 12.65 -18.30
C ARG A 285 6.93 12.42 -17.92
N ALA A 286 7.81 12.22 -18.91
CA ALA A 286 9.23 12.03 -18.67
C ALA A 286 9.76 13.34 -18.03
N ARG A 287 9.84 13.36 -16.71
CA ARG A 287 10.50 14.43 -15.95
C ARG A 287 11.98 14.40 -16.30
N GLY A 288 12.58 15.55 -16.37
CA GLY A 288 14.02 15.67 -16.63
C GLY A 288 14.43 15.49 -18.09
N ARG A 289 13.51 15.67 -19.06
CA ARG A 289 13.92 15.76 -20.49
C ARG A 289 14.89 16.90 -20.77
N GLY A 290 14.87 17.97 -19.96
CA GLY A 290 15.82 19.10 -20.06
C GLY A 290 17.10 18.90 -19.25
N ILE A 291 17.26 17.79 -18.51
CA ILE A 291 18.51 17.53 -17.79
C ILE A 291 19.44 16.80 -18.76
N HIS A 292 20.35 17.55 -19.36
CA HIS A 292 21.47 17.02 -20.14
C HIS A 292 22.62 16.79 -19.17
N LEU A 293 22.94 15.52 -18.90
CA LEU A 293 24.14 15.17 -18.15
C LEU A 293 25.32 15.24 -19.12
N ALA A 294 26.29 16.10 -18.83
CA ALA A 294 27.61 15.97 -19.42
C ALA A 294 28.17 14.60 -18.99
N LEU A 295 28.20 13.66 -19.94
CA LEU A 295 28.74 12.34 -19.68
C LEU A 295 30.24 12.50 -19.33
N SER A 296 30.58 12.18 -18.09
CA SER A 296 31.97 12.08 -17.66
C SER A 296 32.72 11.06 -18.54
N ARG A 297 33.96 11.37 -18.93
CA ARG A 297 34.85 10.41 -19.60
C ARG A 297 35.18 9.20 -18.69
N PHE A 298 34.93 9.31 -17.40
CA PHE A 298 35.10 8.24 -16.43
C PHE A 298 33.87 7.34 -16.43
N LEU A 299 34.00 6.15 -16.97
CA LEU A 299 32.90 5.20 -17.22
C LEU A 299 32.03 4.92 -15.99
N PRO A 300 32.55 4.64 -14.77
CA PRO A 300 31.73 4.42 -13.59
C PRO A 300 30.85 5.61 -13.20
N ALA A 301 31.39 6.84 -13.32
CA ALA A 301 30.61 8.05 -13.03
C ALA A 301 29.50 8.26 -14.06
N ALA A 302 29.74 7.93 -15.33
CA ALA A 302 28.71 7.99 -16.37
C ALA A 302 27.58 6.98 -16.12
N TRP A 303 27.89 5.79 -15.63
CA TRP A 303 26.91 4.78 -15.27
C TRP A 303 26.07 5.21 -14.04
N LEU A 304 26.72 5.68 -12.98
CA LEU A 304 26.05 6.24 -11.81
C LEU A 304 25.14 7.42 -12.16
N ALA A 305 25.62 8.33 -12.99
CA ALA A 305 24.83 9.47 -13.46
C ALA A 305 23.61 9.03 -14.29
N ARG A 306 23.78 8.02 -15.15
CA ARG A 306 22.68 7.42 -15.93
C ARG A 306 21.65 6.78 -15.02
N ASP A 307 22.08 5.99 -14.04
CA ASP A 307 21.16 5.27 -13.13
C ASP A 307 20.45 6.25 -12.20
N ALA A 308 21.14 7.27 -11.71
CA ALA A 308 20.53 8.37 -10.97
C ALA A 308 19.47 9.10 -11.82
N LEU A 309 19.74 9.33 -13.11
CA LEU A 309 18.78 9.95 -14.02
C LEU A 309 17.57 9.05 -14.29
N VAL A 310 17.77 7.74 -14.43
CA VAL A 310 16.69 6.76 -14.58
C VAL A 310 15.85 6.72 -13.31
N ALA A 311 16.48 6.73 -12.13
CA ALA A 311 15.79 6.79 -10.84
C ALA A 311 14.96 8.08 -10.68
N LEU A 312 15.52 9.23 -11.07
CA LEU A 312 14.84 10.53 -11.08
C LEU A 312 13.66 10.58 -12.07
N ARG A 313 13.81 9.93 -13.22
CA ARG A 313 12.77 9.87 -14.24
C ARG A 313 11.63 8.91 -13.91
N ARG A 314 11.91 7.88 -13.10
CA ARG A 314 10.93 6.84 -12.71
C ARG A 314 10.96 6.56 -11.21
N PRO A 315 10.72 7.56 -10.36
CA PRO A 315 10.95 7.45 -8.92
C PRO A 315 10.15 6.33 -8.25
N VAL A 316 8.92 6.09 -8.68
CA VAL A 316 8.09 5.00 -8.12
C VAL A 316 8.71 3.63 -8.35
N ARG A 317 9.25 3.38 -9.57
CA ARG A 317 9.96 2.12 -9.85
C ARG A 317 11.23 1.98 -9.04
N SER A 318 11.95 3.07 -8.85
CA SER A 318 13.19 3.07 -8.08
C SER A 318 12.93 2.82 -6.60
N VAL A 319 11.89 3.43 -6.02
CA VAL A 319 11.50 3.18 -4.63
C VAL A 319 11.01 1.74 -4.45
N VAL A 320 10.15 1.23 -5.34
CA VAL A 320 9.69 -0.17 -5.28
C VAL A 320 10.86 -1.14 -5.44
N GLY A 321 11.75 -0.88 -6.40
CA GLY A 321 12.96 -1.68 -6.60
C GLY A 321 13.89 -1.64 -5.40
N PHE A 322 14.07 -0.47 -4.79
CA PHE A 322 14.89 -0.32 -3.58
C PHE A 322 14.28 -1.07 -2.38
N VAL A 323 12.98 -0.94 -2.15
CA VAL A 323 12.27 -1.66 -1.08
C VAL A 323 12.34 -3.16 -1.30
N ALA A 324 12.17 -3.63 -2.54
CA ALA A 324 12.32 -5.04 -2.88
C ALA A 324 13.76 -5.54 -2.65
N LEU A 325 14.75 -4.73 -3.02
CA LEU A 325 16.17 -5.06 -2.84
C LEU A 325 16.56 -5.11 -1.37
N VAL A 326 16.12 -4.12 -0.57
CA VAL A 326 16.35 -4.10 0.88
C VAL A 326 15.64 -5.26 1.56
N GLY A 327 14.39 -5.54 1.17
CA GLY A 327 13.61 -6.67 1.68
C GLY A 327 14.27 -8.02 1.36
N SER A 328 14.71 -8.22 0.12
CA SER A 328 15.41 -9.45 -0.28
C SER A 328 16.79 -9.56 0.36
N GLY A 329 17.52 -8.45 0.48
CA GLY A 329 18.81 -8.41 1.17
C GLY A 329 18.70 -8.73 2.67
N ALA A 330 17.66 -8.24 3.34
CA ALA A 330 17.38 -8.56 4.74
C ALA A 330 17.01 -10.05 4.91
N LEU A 331 16.23 -10.63 3.99
CA LEU A 331 15.88 -12.04 3.98
C LEU A 331 17.11 -12.92 3.73
N LEU A 332 17.95 -12.57 2.75
CA LEU A 332 19.19 -13.30 2.46
C LEU A 332 20.21 -13.18 3.60
N GLY A 333 20.35 -11.97 4.17
CA GLY A 333 21.24 -11.76 5.30
C GLY A 333 20.82 -12.54 6.54
N SER A 334 19.51 -12.64 6.81
CA SER A 334 18.98 -13.44 7.90
C SER A 334 19.16 -14.95 7.66
N ALA A 335 19.02 -15.41 6.41
CA ALA A 335 19.27 -16.81 6.05
C ALA A 335 20.76 -17.17 6.17
N ALA A 336 21.67 -16.29 5.79
CA ALA A 336 23.12 -16.49 5.90
C ALA A 336 23.62 -16.43 7.36
N ALA A 337 22.96 -15.67 8.22
CA ALA A 337 23.31 -15.57 9.65
C ALA A 337 22.80 -16.77 10.48
N SER A 338 22.01 -17.67 9.90
CA SER A 338 21.52 -18.86 10.60
C SER A 338 22.59 -19.94 10.61
N PRO A 339 23.13 -20.36 11.76
CA PRO A 339 24.22 -21.37 11.83
C PRO A 339 23.79 -22.78 11.38
N ALA A 340 22.51 -22.99 11.05
CA ALA A 340 21.96 -24.25 10.55
C ALA A 340 21.78 -24.30 9.02
N ALA A 341 22.25 -23.31 8.28
CA ALA A 341 22.14 -23.27 6.82
C ALA A 341 23.19 -24.19 6.14
N GLY A 342 23.20 -25.46 6.53
CA GLY A 342 23.73 -26.53 5.69
C GLY A 342 22.84 -26.67 4.44
N THR A 343 23.27 -26.08 3.34
CA THR A 343 23.11 -26.52 1.94
C THR A 343 21.73 -26.50 1.23
N ALA A 344 20.59 -26.11 1.80
CA ALA A 344 19.33 -26.29 1.08
C ALA A 344 18.52 -25.06 0.61
N PRO A 345 18.65 -23.82 1.12
CA PRO A 345 17.78 -22.73 0.64
C PRO A 345 18.37 -21.81 -0.44
N ALA A 346 19.61 -22.01 -0.85
CA ALA A 346 20.25 -21.10 -1.82
C ALA A 346 19.69 -21.19 -3.27
N LEU A 347 18.96 -22.24 -3.61
CA LEU A 347 18.43 -22.45 -4.96
C LEU A 347 17.01 -21.91 -5.19
N SER A 348 16.25 -21.62 -4.13
CA SER A 348 14.88 -21.12 -4.30
C SER A 348 14.76 -19.59 -4.49
N GLY A 349 15.83 -18.85 -4.24
CA GLY A 349 15.87 -17.40 -4.44
C GLY A 349 16.26 -16.93 -5.85
N ALA A 350 16.64 -17.85 -6.73
CA ALA A 350 17.12 -17.52 -8.08
C ALA A 350 16.02 -17.57 -9.18
N ILE A 351 14.77 -17.86 -8.81
CA ILE A 351 13.64 -17.98 -9.74
C ILE A 351 12.51 -17.02 -9.33
N LEU A 352 12.82 -15.74 -9.23
CA LEU A 352 11.86 -14.63 -9.26
C LEU A 352 12.49 -13.50 -10.11
#